data_37a319d23db8115379d0e551eef1c9ca
#
_entry.id   37a319d23db8115379d0e551eef1c9ca
#
_cell.length_a   1.000
_cell.length_b   1.000
_cell.length_c   1.000
_cell.angle_alpha   90.00
_cell.angle_beta   90.00
_cell.angle_gamma   90.00
#
_symmetry.space_group_name_H-M   'P 1'
#
loop_
_entity.id
_entity.type
_entity.pdbx_description
1 polymer ?
#
loop_
_entity_poly.entity_id
_entity_poly.type
_entity_poly.pdbx_seq_one_letter_code
_entity_poly.pdbx_strand_id
1 'polypeptide(L)'
;MDRENFPKVFLIVSSSVFQWSKNFEELVKKISKSCRYLVFSIYLEDNLLEIKKHFDISLNYMTAEDIEKILKKYFKNIKKESEIFIENFNSPIEVLKHLQNTGVTGFEKTEIKKIRSFSSVELTYKVGYFLCEK
;
A
#
# COMPACT_ATOMS: atom_id res chain seq x y z
N MET A 1 -20.40 -7.11 3.05
CA MET A 1 -21.17 -6.86 2.14
C MET A 1 -20.72 -7.27 0.94
N ASP A 2 -21.08 -7.88 0.36
CA ASP A 2 -20.65 -8.17 -0.59
C ASP A 2 -21.05 -7.92 -1.54
N ARG A 3 -21.36 -7.81 -1.74
CA ARG A 3 -21.78 -7.65 -2.59
C ARG A 3 -21.29 -7.11 -3.60
N GLU A 4 -21.47 -7.34 -4.59
CA GLU A 4 -21.12 -6.70 -5.61
C GLU A 4 -21.64 -5.39 -5.63
N ASN A 5 -22.44 -5.00 -4.84
CA ASN A 5 -23.08 -3.71 -4.82
C ASN A 5 -22.68 -2.93 -3.61
N PHE A 6 -22.00 -1.82 -3.81
CA PHE A 6 -21.81 -0.82 -2.77
C PHE A 6 -22.98 0.16 -2.82
N PRO A 7 -23.37 0.77 -1.70
CA PRO A 7 -24.32 1.85 -1.73
C PRO A 7 -23.83 2.99 -2.62
N LYS A 8 -24.71 3.63 -3.38
CA LYS A 8 -24.31 4.77 -4.18
C LYS A 8 -24.07 5.97 -3.29
N VAL A 9 -22.90 6.53 -3.34
CA VAL A 9 -22.51 7.67 -2.51
C VAL A 9 -21.74 8.68 -3.35
N PHE A 10 -21.66 9.92 -2.86
CA PHE A 10 -20.94 10.97 -3.56
C PHE A 10 -19.44 10.79 -3.43
N LEU A 11 -18.96 10.45 -2.26
CA LEU A 11 -17.55 10.37 -1.94
C LEU A 11 -17.22 9.11 -1.17
N ILE A 12 -16.16 8.41 -1.57
CA ILE A 12 -15.60 7.30 -0.82
C ILE A 12 -14.18 7.69 -0.42
N VAL A 13 -13.84 7.51 0.85
CA VAL A 13 -12.51 7.77 1.36
C VAL A 13 -11.94 6.49 1.95
N SER A 14 -10.70 6.17 1.61
CA SER A 14 -10.03 4.98 2.13
C SER A 14 -8.57 5.29 2.41
N SER A 15 -8.01 4.64 3.42
CA SER A 15 -6.62 4.84 3.79
C SER A 15 -5.91 3.50 3.83
N SER A 16 -5.01 3.28 2.89
CA SER A 16 -4.09 2.14 2.84
C SER A 16 -4.73 0.75 2.86
N VAL A 17 -6.04 0.64 2.64
CA VAL A 17 -6.70 -0.67 2.68
C VAL A 17 -6.64 -1.40 1.35
N PHE A 18 -6.51 -0.67 0.23
CA PHE A 18 -6.59 -1.28 -1.10
C PHE A 18 -5.44 -2.23 -1.39
N GLN A 19 -4.30 -2.05 -0.73
CA GLN A 19 -3.14 -2.91 -0.93
C GLN A 19 -3.39 -4.35 -0.50
N TRP A 20 -4.40 -4.58 0.34
CA TRP A 20 -4.74 -5.92 0.80
C TRP A 20 -5.70 -6.63 -0.14
N SER A 21 -6.20 -5.94 -1.17
CA SER A 21 -7.07 -6.56 -2.15
C SER A 21 -6.27 -7.43 -3.10
N LYS A 22 -6.75 -8.64 -3.35
CA LYS A 22 -6.09 -9.54 -4.29
C LYS A 22 -6.24 -9.08 -5.73
N ASN A 23 -7.28 -8.32 -6.02
CA ASN A 23 -7.52 -7.80 -7.35
C ASN A 23 -7.90 -6.34 -7.24
N PHE A 24 -6.88 -5.49 -7.31
CA PHE A 24 -7.06 -4.05 -7.18
C PHE A 24 -7.98 -3.48 -8.27
N GLU A 25 -7.81 -3.94 -9.51
CA GLU A 25 -8.63 -3.42 -10.61
C GLU A 25 -10.11 -3.75 -10.43
N GLU A 26 -10.43 -4.98 -10.00
CA GLU A 26 -11.82 -5.35 -9.75
C GLU A 26 -12.44 -4.50 -8.66
N LEU A 27 -11.67 -4.21 -7.60
CA LEU A 27 -12.15 -3.37 -6.51
C LEU A 27 -12.42 -1.95 -7.01
N VAL A 28 -11.50 -1.38 -7.78
CA VAL A 28 -11.67 -0.03 -8.34
C VAL A 28 -12.89 0.02 -9.25
N LYS A 29 -13.06 -1.01 -10.08
CA LYS A 29 -14.23 -1.10 -10.97
C LYS A 29 -15.53 -1.08 -10.19
N LYS A 30 -15.63 -1.85 -9.11
CA LYS A 30 -16.83 -1.88 -8.27
C LYS A 30 -17.07 -0.53 -7.60
N ILE A 31 -16.03 0.06 -7.03
CA ILE A 31 -16.13 1.34 -6.35
C ILE A 31 -16.57 2.45 -7.32
N SER A 32 -16.04 2.44 -8.55
CA SER A 32 -16.36 3.47 -9.52
C SER A 32 -17.84 3.50 -9.88
N LYS A 33 -18.55 2.41 -9.72
CA LYS A 33 -19.99 2.34 -9.98
C LYS A 33 -20.82 2.93 -8.84
N SER A 34 -20.19 3.14 -7.68
CA SER A 34 -20.91 3.52 -6.46
C SER A 34 -20.61 4.93 -5.98
N CYS A 35 -19.64 5.62 -6.56
CA CYS A 35 -19.27 6.95 -6.09
C CYS A 35 -18.97 7.89 -7.25
N ARG A 36 -19.00 9.20 -6.96
CA ARG A 36 -18.53 10.22 -7.90
C ARG A 36 -17.08 10.55 -7.66
N TYR A 37 -16.66 10.57 -6.40
CA TYR A 37 -15.29 10.85 -6.02
C TYR A 37 -14.74 9.73 -5.17
N LEU A 38 -13.48 9.37 -5.43
CA LEU A 38 -12.76 8.42 -4.61
C LEU A 38 -11.44 9.07 -4.18
N VAL A 39 -11.20 9.09 -2.87
CA VAL A 39 -9.95 9.60 -2.30
C VAL A 39 -9.34 8.46 -1.51
N PHE A 40 -8.10 8.12 -1.79
CA PHE A 40 -7.44 7.07 -1.02
C PHE A 40 -5.93 7.26 -0.97
N SER A 41 -5.32 6.61 0.02
CA SER A 41 -3.88 6.50 0.11
C SER A 41 -3.50 5.02 0.02
N ILE A 42 -2.33 4.76 -0.52
CA ILE A 42 -1.84 3.39 -0.70
C ILE A 42 -0.32 3.41 -0.66
N TYR A 43 0.28 2.35 -0.12
CA TYR A 43 1.73 2.21 -0.15
C TYR A 43 2.18 1.83 -1.56
N LEU A 44 3.25 2.47 -2.00
CA LEU A 44 3.78 2.29 -3.35
C LEU A 44 5.02 1.40 -3.35
N GLU A 45 5.48 1.04 -4.55
CA GLU A 45 6.74 0.34 -4.73
C GLU A 45 7.85 1.09 -4.00
N ASP A 46 8.76 0.35 -3.43
CA ASP A 46 9.85 0.82 -2.56
C ASP A 46 9.43 1.23 -1.15
N ASN A 47 8.15 1.03 -0.79
CA ASN A 47 7.75 1.11 0.60
C ASN A 47 8.49 0.01 1.38
N LEU A 48 8.98 0.32 2.57
CA LEU A 48 9.77 -0.60 3.38
C LEU A 48 11.01 -1.12 2.64
N LEU A 49 11.72 -0.20 2.00
CA LEU A 49 12.87 -0.52 1.16
C LEU A 49 13.94 -1.30 1.92
N GLU A 50 14.18 -0.97 3.19
CA GLU A 50 15.18 -1.63 4.02
C GLU A 50 14.88 -3.12 4.19
N ILE A 51 13.61 -3.46 4.32
CA ILE A 51 13.17 -4.84 4.48
C ILE A 51 13.33 -5.60 3.17
N LYS A 52 12.89 -4.99 2.08
CA LYS A 52 12.98 -5.60 0.75
C LYS A 52 14.43 -5.94 0.42
N LYS A 53 15.35 -5.02 0.67
CA LYS A 53 16.77 -5.24 0.33
C LYS A 53 17.43 -6.25 1.23
N HIS A 54 17.22 -6.16 2.53
CA HIS A 54 17.92 -7.05 3.47
C HIS A 54 17.44 -8.49 3.37
N PHE A 55 16.13 -8.69 3.30
CA PHE A 55 15.56 -10.04 3.30
C PHE A 55 15.34 -10.59 1.89
N ASP A 56 15.59 -9.76 0.87
CA ASP A 56 15.44 -10.16 -0.54
C ASP A 56 14.03 -10.74 -0.79
N ILE A 57 13.02 -10.02 -0.32
CA ILE A 57 11.63 -10.43 -0.50
C ILE A 57 10.88 -9.38 -1.30
N SER A 58 9.85 -9.83 -2.02
CA SER A 58 8.95 -8.93 -2.72
C SER A 58 7.75 -8.65 -1.84
N LEU A 59 7.42 -7.37 -1.66
CA LEU A 59 6.27 -6.96 -0.88
C LEU A 59 5.07 -6.63 -1.76
N ASN A 60 5.21 -6.80 -3.08
CA ASN A 60 4.10 -6.69 -4.05
C ASN A 60 3.38 -5.35 -4.05
N TYR A 61 4.08 -4.27 -3.76
CA TYR A 61 3.50 -2.94 -3.89
C TYR A 61 3.52 -2.50 -5.35
N MET A 62 2.50 -1.76 -5.75
CA MET A 62 2.37 -1.26 -7.12
C MET A 62 3.07 0.08 -7.28
N THR A 63 3.47 0.40 -8.51
CA THR A 63 3.98 1.74 -8.82
C THR A 63 2.81 2.72 -8.95
N ALA A 64 3.09 4.01 -8.75
CA ALA A 64 2.07 5.04 -8.93
C ALA A 64 1.52 5.03 -10.37
N GLU A 65 2.40 4.78 -11.34
CA GLU A 65 2.01 4.73 -12.75
C GLU A 65 1.04 3.60 -13.05
N ASP A 66 1.28 2.42 -12.47
CA ASP A 66 0.39 1.27 -12.69
C ASP A 66 -0.97 1.51 -12.05
N ILE A 67 -0.98 2.12 -10.86
CA ILE A 67 -2.23 2.46 -10.18
C ILE A 67 -3.01 3.47 -11.02
N GLU A 68 -2.33 4.51 -11.51
CA GLU A 68 -2.97 5.53 -12.35
C GLU A 68 -3.57 4.95 -13.62
N LYS A 69 -2.88 4.03 -14.26
CA LYS A 69 -3.40 3.36 -15.46
C LYS A 69 -4.72 2.65 -15.19
N ILE A 70 -4.80 1.97 -14.06
CA ILE A 70 -6.02 1.28 -13.67
C ILE A 70 -7.13 2.29 -13.38
N LEU A 71 -6.82 3.34 -12.64
CA LEU A 71 -7.81 4.35 -12.28
C LEU A 71 -8.38 5.07 -13.51
N LYS A 72 -7.55 5.32 -14.51
CA LYS A 72 -7.99 6.01 -15.73
C LYS A 72 -8.99 5.20 -16.55
N LYS A 73 -9.09 3.90 -16.33
CA LYS A 73 -10.10 3.08 -17.00
C LYS A 73 -11.50 3.34 -16.45
N TYR A 74 -11.61 3.82 -15.23
CA TYR A 74 -12.90 3.94 -14.54
C TYR A 74 -13.24 5.35 -14.07
N PHE A 75 -12.25 6.23 -14.01
CA PHE A 75 -12.44 7.63 -13.59
C PHE A 75 -11.90 8.58 -14.66
N LYS A 76 -12.57 9.69 -14.82
CA LYS A 76 -12.21 10.67 -15.86
C LYS A 76 -11.04 11.54 -15.46
N ASN A 77 -11.04 12.05 -14.23
CA ASN A 77 -10.00 12.95 -13.75
C ASN A 77 -9.29 12.32 -12.55
N ILE A 78 -7.97 12.34 -12.59
CA ILE A 78 -7.16 11.77 -11.53
C ILE A 78 -6.08 12.75 -11.14
N LYS A 79 -5.99 13.06 -9.83
CA LYS A 79 -4.90 13.82 -9.27
C LYS A 79 -4.14 12.89 -8.34
N LYS A 80 -2.82 12.95 -8.41
CA LYS A 80 -1.97 12.10 -7.57
C LYS A 80 -0.84 12.89 -6.96
N GLU A 81 -0.45 12.48 -5.77
CA GLU A 81 0.73 12.98 -5.10
C GLU A 81 1.39 11.80 -4.41
N SER A 82 2.67 11.90 -4.14
CA SER A 82 3.37 10.89 -3.35
C SER A 82 4.27 11.56 -2.35
N GLU A 83 4.56 10.84 -1.28
CA GLU A 83 5.38 11.36 -0.21
C GLU A 83 6.23 10.22 0.35
N ILE A 84 7.45 10.55 0.75
CA ILE A 84 8.37 9.60 1.36
C ILE A 84 8.68 10.11 2.75
N PHE A 85 8.55 9.25 3.76
CA PHE A 85 8.98 9.62 5.09
C PHE A 85 9.66 8.43 5.75
N ILE A 86 10.52 8.75 6.70
CA ILE A 86 11.35 7.77 7.38
C ILE A 86 10.98 7.75 8.85
N GLU A 87 10.71 6.58 9.37
CA GLU A 87 10.46 6.39 10.79
C GLU A 87 11.71 5.80 11.43
N ASN A 88 12.13 6.34 12.57
CA ASN A 88 13.33 5.92 13.27
C ASN A 88 12.98 5.10 14.49
N PHE A 89 13.80 4.10 14.79
CA PHE A 89 13.62 3.21 15.92
C PHE A 89 14.90 3.17 16.76
N ASN A 90 14.80 2.72 18.00
CA ASN A 90 15.95 2.65 18.88
C ASN A 90 16.87 1.47 18.59
N SER A 91 16.35 0.41 17.99
CA SER A 91 17.16 -0.77 17.69
C SER A 91 16.55 -1.52 16.50
N PRO A 92 17.36 -2.34 15.82
CA PRO A 92 16.83 -3.16 14.71
C PRO A 92 15.73 -4.12 15.15
N ILE A 93 15.79 -4.63 16.38
CA ILE A 93 14.77 -5.55 16.85
C ILE A 93 13.43 -4.85 17.03
N GLU A 94 13.44 -3.57 17.38
CA GLU A 94 12.20 -2.79 17.46
C GLU A 94 11.57 -2.58 16.10
N VAL A 95 12.38 -2.44 15.05
CA VAL A 95 11.90 -2.38 13.67
C VAL A 95 11.14 -3.66 13.34
N LEU A 96 11.75 -4.81 13.62
CA LEU A 96 11.15 -6.09 13.30
C LEU A 96 9.88 -6.34 14.10
N LYS A 97 9.85 -5.95 15.37
CA LYS A 97 8.65 -6.07 16.19
C LYS A 97 7.52 -5.19 15.66
N HIS A 98 7.85 -3.97 15.23
CA HIS A 98 6.86 -3.06 14.67
C HIS A 98 6.21 -3.67 13.42
N LEU A 99 7.03 -4.26 12.54
CA LEU A 99 6.51 -4.88 11.32
C LEU A 99 5.65 -6.09 11.62
N GLN A 100 6.03 -6.88 12.62
CA GLN A 100 5.22 -8.03 13.03
C GLN A 100 3.84 -7.58 13.50
N ASN A 101 3.79 -6.47 14.25
CA ASN A 101 2.53 -5.94 14.77
C ASN A 101 1.66 -5.30 13.67
N THR A 102 2.25 -4.85 12.57
CA THR A 102 1.50 -4.24 11.47
C THR A 102 1.02 -5.24 10.44
N GLY A 103 1.35 -6.52 10.62
CA GLY A 103 0.87 -7.56 9.71
C GLY A 103 1.65 -7.68 8.40
N VAL A 104 2.85 -7.12 8.32
CA VAL A 104 3.70 -7.31 7.14
C VAL A 104 4.11 -8.77 7.07
N THR A 105 3.90 -9.39 5.91
CA THR A 105 4.15 -10.81 5.71
C THR A 105 5.42 -11.05 4.89
N GLY A 106 5.83 -12.29 4.79
CA GLY A 106 7.02 -12.69 4.05
C GLY A 106 8.16 -13.13 4.92
N PHE A 107 8.06 -12.94 6.24
CA PHE A 107 9.14 -13.27 7.16
C PHE A 107 9.14 -14.73 7.59
N GLU A 108 8.04 -15.44 7.43
CA GLU A 108 7.94 -16.82 7.89
C GLU A 108 8.90 -17.76 7.17
N LYS A 109 9.37 -17.37 5.99
CA LYS A 109 10.34 -18.16 5.23
C LYS A 109 11.77 -17.63 5.38
N THR A 110 11.97 -16.67 6.28
CA THR A 110 13.26 -16.02 6.43
C THR A 110 14.12 -16.82 7.42
N GLU A 111 15.38 -17.00 7.06
CA GLU A 111 16.35 -17.68 7.93
C GLU A 111 16.68 -16.84 9.14
N ILE A 112 16.87 -17.50 10.29
CA ILE A 112 17.25 -16.83 11.53
C ILE A 112 18.51 -16.00 11.35
N LYS A 113 19.44 -16.48 10.53
CA LYS A 113 20.70 -15.78 10.25
C LYS A 113 20.44 -14.40 9.65
N LYS A 114 19.49 -14.29 8.74
CA LYS A 114 19.12 -13.00 8.13
C LYS A 114 18.46 -12.07 9.15
N ILE A 115 17.66 -12.61 10.05
CA ILE A 115 17.05 -11.82 11.11
C ILE A 115 18.12 -11.23 12.02
N ARG A 116 19.10 -12.05 12.41
CA ARG A 116 20.19 -11.58 13.28
C ARG A 116 21.07 -10.53 12.63
N SER A 117 21.24 -10.58 11.32
CA SER A 117 22.10 -9.65 10.62
C SER A 117 21.40 -8.35 10.24
N PHE A 118 20.09 -8.23 10.51
CA PHE A 118 19.39 -7.00 10.22
C PHE A 118 19.86 -5.89 11.14
N SER A 119 20.32 -4.79 10.56
CA SER A 119 20.96 -3.72 11.33
C SER A 119 20.30 -2.36 11.15
N SER A 120 19.28 -2.24 10.32
CA SER A 120 18.65 -0.95 10.12
C SER A 120 17.81 -0.53 11.32
N VAL A 121 17.85 0.76 11.64
CA VAL A 121 16.99 1.36 12.66
C VAL A 121 15.99 2.32 12.03
N GLU A 122 15.86 2.28 10.71
CA GLU A 122 14.95 3.13 9.96
C GLU A 122 14.06 2.30 9.07
N LEU A 123 12.84 2.80 8.85
CA LEU A 123 11.94 2.27 7.83
C LEU A 123 11.53 3.40 6.92
N THR A 124 11.64 3.19 5.62
CA THR A 124 11.21 4.15 4.61
C THR A 124 9.82 3.81 4.15
N TYR A 125 8.90 4.76 4.27
CA TYR A 125 7.54 4.62 3.80
C TYR A 125 7.34 5.46 2.56
N LYS A 126 6.75 4.88 1.53
CA LYS A 126 6.40 5.60 0.32
C LYS A 126 4.91 5.46 0.10
N VAL A 127 4.19 6.58 0.18
CA VAL A 127 2.74 6.60 0.12
C VAL A 127 2.27 7.41 -1.05
N GLY A 128 1.30 6.89 -1.79
CA GLY A 128 0.64 7.62 -2.85
C GLY A 128 -0.74 8.06 -2.41
N TYR A 129 -1.12 9.26 -2.81
CA TYR A 129 -2.45 9.82 -2.55
C TYR A 129 -3.12 10.05 -3.89
N PHE A 130 -4.34 9.60 -4.02
CA PHE A 130 -5.08 9.71 -5.28
C PHE A 130 -6.45 10.31 -5.04
N LEU A 131 -6.81 11.29 -5.87
CA LEU A 131 -8.14 11.88 -5.90
C LEU A 131 -8.70 11.59 -7.29
N CYS A 132 -9.80 10.84 -7.33
CA CYS A 132 -10.40 10.39 -8.56
C CYS A 132 -11.80 10.95 -8.71
N GLU A 133 -12.10 11.48 -9.88
CA GLU A 133 -13.44 11.97 -10.21
C GLU A 133 -13.97 11.21 -11.40
N LYS A 134 -15.19 10.76 -11.26
CA LYS A 134 -15.86 10.01 -12.31
C LYS A 134 -16.31 10.88 -13.47
#